data_4748dba0f868b39f85e1012c67ebcaed
#
_entry.id   4748dba0f868b39f85e1012c67ebcaed
#
_cell.length_a   1.000
_cell.length_b   1.000
_cell.length_c   1.000
_cell.angle_alpha   90.00
_cell.angle_beta   90.00
_cell.angle_gamma   90.00
#
_symmetry.space_group_name_H-M   'P 1'
#
loop_
_entity.id
_entity.type
_entity.pdbx_description
1 polymer ?
#
loop_
_entity_poly.entity_id
_entity_poly.type
_entity_poly.pdbx_seq_one_letter_code
_entity_poly.pdbx_strand_id
1 'polypeptide(L)'
;MAIPTEKPSYGPLDGVKVVYAAVELACPKAADLMADWGADVVWLENTGAGDTIRDTAYVKQAERRNQRSVALNYFSEEGKKVFFDLVKDADIFMEASKGGTWARKGITDDVLWELNPKMVIVHVSGFGQEGDPKMVKRAAYDLTVMAYSGIIMQNGTEEQPMLPGPYAGDYFNTLMIASSALAALYKAEKSGKGESIDLAMYETLLAIGQYYLVDYLNEGIKWPRPGARNQNLCGIGEFKCKDGFLGVCLYGVDQNKYFLETIGLGHLWGTEDIPEDTSGLWLSNPHADEIQKAFEDYCLANSKYDIEEDFAAHRIAAQVVNDMEDLVEEEHLKLRNTWVDWETADGETFHGLGVFPKFKNNPGTIWRPMPHQGGDTVDVMTKLGYSKEQIDELAAAGVVKIG
;
A
#
# COMPACT_ATOMS: atom_id res chain seq x y z
N MET A 1 -25.32 -16.70 -2.83
CA MET A 1 -24.79 -17.84 -2.03
C MET A 1 -24.56 -17.37 -0.60
N ALA A 2 -24.66 -18.21 0.45
CA ALA A 2 -24.33 -17.76 1.80
C ALA A 2 -22.82 -17.52 1.89
N ILE A 3 -22.41 -16.39 2.48
CA ILE A 3 -21.00 -16.07 2.69
C ILE A 3 -20.41 -17.10 3.67
N PRO A 4 -19.27 -17.76 3.37
CA PRO A 4 -18.65 -18.70 4.29
C PRO A 4 -18.33 -18.04 5.64
N THR A 5 -18.61 -18.70 6.75
CA THR A 5 -18.29 -18.23 8.11
C THR A 5 -17.09 -18.93 8.71
N GLU A 6 -16.77 -20.14 8.26
CA GLU A 6 -15.59 -20.89 8.70
C GLU A 6 -14.40 -20.63 7.78
N LYS A 7 -13.34 -20.06 8.33
CA LYS A 7 -12.11 -19.78 7.59
C LYS A 7 -11.32 -21.09 7.35
N PRO A 8 -11.00 -21.43 6.10
CA PRO A 8 -10.10 -22.55 5.83
C PRO A 8 -8.67 -22.25 6.33
N SER A 9 -7.90 -23.29 6.56
CA SER A 9 -6.46 -23.16 6.84
C SER A 9 -5.71 -22.86 5.54
N TYR A 10 -5.00 -21.73 5.48
CA TYR A 10 -4.18 -21.32 4.34
C TYR A 10 -3.22 -20.20 4.73
N GLY A 11 -2.19 -20.02 3.88
CA GLY A 11 -1.29 -18.87 3.97
C GLY A 11 -0.29 -18.93 5.12
N PRO A 12 0.74 -18.08 5.11
CA PRO A 12 1.77 -18.05 6.15
C PRO A 12 1.30 -17.47 7.48
N LEU A 13 0.14 -16.80 7.52
CA LEU A 13 -0.46 -16.23 8.74
C LEU A 13 -1.63 -17.06 9.26
N ASP A 14 -1.72 -18.34 8.86
CA ASP A 14 -2.76 -19.22 9.41
C ASP A 14 -2.63 -19.34 10.93
N GLY A 15 -3.75 -19.12 11.62
CA GLY A 15 -3.82 -19.06 13.10
C GLY A 15 -3.59 -17.69 13.71
N VAL A 16 -3.13 -16.69 12.96
CA VAL A 16 -3.00 -15.30 13.43
C VAL A 16 -4.37 -14.60 13.43
N LYS A 17 -4.71 -13.94 14.52
CA LYS A 17 -5.96 -13.20 14.71
C LYS A 17 -5.71 -11.70 14.70
N VAL A 18 -6.36 -11.00 13.79
CA VAL A 18 -6.26 -9.54 13.65
C VAL A 18 -7.61 -8.89 13.86
N VAL A 19 -7.65 -7.89 14.72
CA VAL A 19 -8.84 -7.03 14.89
C VAL A 19 -8.45 -5.62 14.51
N TYR A 20 -9.25 -4.94 13.72
CA TYR A 20 -8.97 -3.54 13.43
C TYR A 20 -10.22 -2.66 13.43
N ALA A 21 -10.02 -1.38 13.80
CA ALA A 21 -11.04 -0.34 13.83
C ALA A 21 -10.53 0.88 13.04
N ALA A 22 -10.71 0.85 11.74
CA ALA A 22 -10.26 1.89 10.81
C ALA A 22 -11.19 1.97 9.61
N VAL A 23 -11.11 3.08 8.90
CA VAL A 23 -11.87 3.36 7.67
C VAL A 23 -10.93 3.67 6.50
N GLU A 24 -11.46 3.68 5.30
CA GLU A 24 -10.80 4.00 4.04
C GLU A 24 -9.68 3.01 3.66
N LEU A 25 -8.42 3.44 3.46
CA LEU A 25 -7.42 2.62 2.77
C LEU A 25 -6.25 2.16 3.65
N ALA A 26 -5.41 3.03 4.16
CA ALA A 26 -4.09 2.68 4.67
C ALA A 26 -4.07 1.49 5.66
N CYS A 27 -4.76 1.62 6.79
CA CYS A 27 -4.80 0.59 7.82
C CYS A 27 -5.69 -0.61 7.40
N PRO A 28 -6.90 -0.41 6.86
CA PRO A 28 -7.73 -1.52 6.41
C PRO A 28 -7.08 -2.37 5.32
N LYS A 29 -6.35 -1.77 4.38
CA LYS A 29 -5.65 -2.54 3.34
C LYS A 29 -4.50 -3.37 3.92
N ALA A 30 -3.83 -2.91 4.98
CA ALA A 30 -2.85 -3.73 5.68
C ALA A 30 -3.49 -4.98 6.31
N ALA A 31 -4.70 -4.83 6.89
CA ALA A 31 -5.49 -5.94 7.39
C ALA A 31 -5.93 -6.89 6.26
N ASP A 32 -6.32 -6.34 5.11
CA ASP A 32 -6.70 -7.11 3.91
C ASP A 32 -5.53 -7.96 3.38
N LEU A 33 -4.33 -7.41 3.32
CA LEU A 33 -3.13 -8.19 2.97
C LEU A 33 -2.90 -9.34 3.96
N MET A 34 -3.04 -9.09 5.26
CA MET A 34 -2.90 -10.15 6.27
C MET A 34 -3.99 -11.21 6.14
N ALA A 35 -5.23 -10.82 5.79
CA ALA A 35 -6.33 -11.74 5.51
C ALA A 35 -6.04 -12.61 4.28
N ASP A 36 -5.56 -12.03 3.20
CA ASP A 36 -5.14 -12.73 1.99
C ASP A 36 -4.00 -13.73 2.26
N TRP A 37 -3.15 -13.44 3.26
CA TRP A 37 -2.05 -14.30 3.70
C TRP A 37 -2.44 -15.28 4.81
N GLY A 38 -3.72 -15.37 5.17
CA GLY A 38 -4.26 -16.40 6.04
C GLY A 38 -4.60 -16.00 7.47
N ALA A 39 -4.47 -14.73 7.85
CA ALA A 39 -4.93 -14.27 9.16
C ALA A 39 -6.48 -14.31 9.24
N ASP A 40 -7.01 -14.56 10.43
CA ASP A 40 -8.44 -14.39 10.73
C ASP A 40 -8.68 -12.94 11.14
N VAL A 41 -9.27 -12.16 10.24
CA VAL A 41 -9.39 -10.72 10.36
C VAL A 41 -10.82 -10.31 10.68
N VAL A 42 -10.97 -9.54 11.75
CA VAL A 42 -12.25 -8.90 12.13
C VAL A 42 -12.17 -7.40 11.91
N TRP A 43 -12.99 -6.92 11.02
CA TRP A 43 -13.21 -5.50 10.74
C TRP A 43 -14.29 -4.95 11.65
N LEU A 44 -13.93 -4.03 12.54
CA LEU A 44 -14.86 -3.30 13.39
C LEU A 44 -15.34 -2.04 12.69
N GLU A 45 -16.63 -1.98 12.45
CA GLU A 45 -17.29 -0.82 11.87
C GLU A 45 -18.20 -0.14 12.90
N ASN A 46 -18.45 1.18 12.75
CA ASN A 46 -19.49 1.82 13.55
C ASN A 46 -20.89 1.29 13.15
N THR A 47 -21.85 1.40 14.05
CA THR A 47 -23.23 0.92 13.83
C THR A 47 -24.07 1.83 12.94
N GLY A 48 -23.60 3.02 12.59
CA GLY A 48 -24.25 3.97 11.69
C GLY A 48 -23.98 3.68 10.22
N ALA A 49 -23.37 4.63 9.53
CA ALA A 49 -23.09 4.54 8.09
C ALA A 49 -22.03 3.49 7.72
N GLY A 50 -21.23 3.03 8.69
CA GLY A 50 -20.12 2.12 8.42
C GLY A 50 -18.90 2.86 7.86
N ASP A 51 -18.10 2.15 7.08
CA ASP A 51 -16.94 2.69 6.38
C ASP A 51 -17.36 3.28 5.03
N THR A 52 -16.90 4.47 4.70
CA THR A 52 -17.18 5.16 3.43
C THR A 52 -16.64 4.44 2.20
N ILE A 53 -15.69 3.50 2.35
CA ILE A 53 -15.27 2.60 1.26
C ILE A 53 -16.47 1.82 0.67
N ARG A 54 -17.54 1.59 1.45
CA ARG A 54 -18.75 0.90 1.02
C ARG A 54 -19.50 1.64 -0.08
N ASP A 55 -19.30 2.96 -0.18
CA ASP A 55 -19.92 3.80 -1.21
C ASP A 55 -19.18 3.74 -2.55
N THR A 56 -17.98 3.15 -2.60
CA THR A 56 -17.25 2.95 -3.86
C THR A 56 -17.89 1.82 -4.68
N ALA A 57 -17.78 1.91 -6.01
CA ALA A 57 -18.41 0.91 -6.89
C ALA A 57 -17.74 -0.47 -6.75
N TYR A 58 -16.48 -0.57 -7.13
CA TYR A 58 -15.76 -1.85 -7.27
C TYR A 58 -14.61 -2.01 -6.28
N VAL A 59 -13.89 -0.93 -5.96
CA VAL A 59 -12.69 -0.93 -5.11
C VAL A 59 -12.93 -1.63 -3.77
N LYS A 60 -14.09 -1.42 -3.15
CA LYS A 60 -14.48 -2.06 -1.88
C LYS A 60 -14.34 -3.59 -1.90
N GLN A 61 -14.65 -4.23 -3.02
CA GLN A 61 -14.57 -5.70 -3.14
C GLN A 61 -13.12 -6.20 -3.08
N ALA A 62 -12.19 -5.46 -3.66
CA ALA A 62 -10.77 -5.78 -3.67
C ALA A 62 -10.09 -5.42 -2.34
N GLU A 63 -10.64 -4.44 -1.60
CA GLU A 63 -10.02 -3.89 -0.39
C GLU A 63 -10.53 -4.50 0.93
N ARG A 64 -11.59 -5.33 0.88
CA ARG A 64 -12.27 -5.87 2.08
C ARG A 64 -12.65 -7.34 1.97
N ARG A 65 -12.06 -8.09 1.03
CA ARG A 65 -12.26 -9.54 0.93
C ARG A 65 -11.61 -10.27 2.09
N ASN A 66 -11.95 -11.52 2.30
CA ASN A 66 -11.36 -12.43 3.32
C ASN A 66 -11.53 -11.99 4.77
N GLN A 67 -12.33 -10.96 5.04
CA GLN A 67 -12.52 -10.39 6.37
C GLN A 67 -13.92 -10.68 6.91
N ARG A 68 -14.10 -10.57 8.23
CA ARG A 68 -15.40 -10.59 8.93
C ARG A 68 -15.78 -9.17 9.30
N SER A 69 -17.01 -8.77 9.10
CA SER A 69 -17.52 -7.46 9.51
C SER A 69 -18.35 -7.58 10.79
N VAL A 70 -17.93 -6.87 11.83
CA VAL A 70 -18.67 -6.69 13.08
C VAL A 70 -18.99 -5.20 13.25
N ALA A 71 -20.27 -4.86 13.24
CA ALA A 71 -20.70 -3.50 13.47
C ALA A 71 -20.95 -3.26 14.95
N LEU A 72 -20.11 -2.44 15.59
CA LEU A 72 -20.04 -2.25 17.03
C LEU A 72 -19.79 -0.77 17.39
N ASN A 73 -20.58 -0.24 18.31
CA ASN A 73 -20.29 1.04 18.96
C ASN A 73 -19.28 0.83 20.10
N TYR A 74 -18.01 0.56 19.74
CA TYR A 74 -16.92 0.21 20.67
C TYR A 74 -16.54 1.30 21.66
N PHE A 75 -17.12 2.50 21.57
CA PHE A 75 -16.90 3.56 22.55
C PHE A 75 -18.06 3.74 23.54
N SER A 76 -19.18 3.02 23.41
CA SER A 76 -20.21 2.92 24.43
C SER A 76 -19.75 2.00 25.57
N GLU A 77 -20.37 2.09 26.75
CA GLU A 77 -19.96 1.26 27.90
C GLU A 77 -20.18 -0.24 27.65
N GLU A 78 -21.31 -0.59 27.04
CA GLU A 78 -21.63 -1.98 26.66
C GLU A 78 -20.76 -2.43 25.47
N GLY A 79 -20.53 -1.55 24.50
CA GLY A 79 -19.72 -1.85 23.33
C GLY A 79 -18.25 -2.06 23.68
N LYS A 80 -17.69 -1.35 24.68
CA LYS A 80 -16.34 -1.62 25.19
C LYS A 80 -16.21 -3.03 25.76
N LYS A 81 -17.22 -3.56 26.44
CA LYS A 81 -17.19 -4.95 26.95
C LYS A 81 -17.05 -5.93 25.80
N VAL A 82 -17.89 -5.78 24.77
CA VAL A 82 -17.81 -6.63 23.57
C VAL A 82 -16.46 -6.47 22.88
N PHE A 83 -15.95 -5.24 22.76
CA PHE A 83 -14.64 -4.95 22.20
C PHE A 83 -13.52 -5.66 22.98
N PHE A 84 -13.52 -5.57 24.31
CA PHE A 84 -12.52 -6.23 25.15
C PHE A 84 -12.59 -7.75 25.05
N ASP A 85 -13.81 -8.33 24.99
CA ASP A 85 -13.97 -9.75 24.79
C ASP A 85 -13.45 -10.21 23.42
N LEU A 86 -13.55 -9.36 22.40
CA LEU A 86 -13.04 -9.66 21.06
C LEU A 86 -11.50 -9.56 20.99
N VAL A 87 -10.92 -8.51 21.57
CA VAL A 87 -9.46 -8.28 21.41
C VAL A 87 -8.60 -9.09 22.39
N LYS A 88 -9.15 -9.64 23.47
CA LYS A 88 -8.37 -10.45 24.43
C LYS A 88 -7.63 -11.63 23.81
N ASP A 89 -8.16 -12.17 22.70
CA ASP A 89 -7.57 -13.28 21.96
C ASP A 89 -6.93 -12.85 20.63
N ALA A 90 -6.84 -11.54 20.36
CA ALA A 90 -6.22 -11.02 19.16
C ALA A 90 -4.69 -10.95 19.29
N ASP A 91 -3.98 -11.37 18.26
CA ASP A 91 -2.52 -11.22 18.17
C ASP A 91 -2.15 -9.79 17.79
N ILE A 92 -2.96 -9.17 16.95
CA ILE A 92 -2.75 -7.80 16.46
C ILE A 92 -4.07 -7.01 16.60
N PHE A 93 -4.00 -5.85 17.23
CA PHE A 93 -5.04 -4.83 17.16
C PHE A 93 -4.52 -3.60 16.43
N MET A 94 -5.28 -3.11 15.44
CA MET A 94 -4.92 -1.91 14.68
C MET A 94 -6.05 -0.89 14.72
N GLU A 95 -5.71 0.38 14.88
CA GLU A 95 -6.67 1.47 14.76
C GLU A 95 -6.11 2.61 13.90
N ALA A 96 -6.99 3.36 13.24
CA ALA A 96 -6.62 4.55 12.51
C ALA A 96 -7.47 5.74 12.96
N SER A 97 -6.91 6.57 13.81
CA SER A 97 -7.58 7.77 14.32
C SER A 97 -6.56 8.87 14.65
N LYS A 98 -7.08 10.06 14.98
CA LYS A 98 -6.22 11.15 15.48
C LYS A 98 -5.57 10.75 16.78
N GLY A 99 -4.31 11.12 16.98
CA GLY A 99 -3.54 10.76 18.15
C GLY A 99 -4.28 10.96 19.48
N GLY A 100 -4.14 9.97 20.37
CA GLY A 100 -4.75 9.91 21.67
C GLY A 100 -6.28 9.70 21.69
N THR A 101 -6.92 9.39 20.57
CA THR A 101 -8.39 9.19 20.52
C THR A 101 -8.83 8.03 21.40
N TRP A 102 -8.21 6.87 21.30
CA TRP A 102 -8.53 5.68 22.07
C TRP A 102 -8.22 5.84 23.56
N ALA A 103 -7.05 6.41 23.87
CA ALA A 103 -6.68 6.70 25.26
C ALA A 103 -7.68 7.63 25.98
N ARG A 104 -8.17 8.68 25.29
CA ARG A 104 -9.22 9.56 25.82
C ARG A 104 -10.56 8.85 26.09
N LYS A 105 -10.77 7.71 25.46
CA LYS A 105 -11.95 6.84 25.67
C LYS A 105 -11.71 5.75 26.71
N GLY A 106 -10.55 5.76 27.38
CA GLY A 106 -10.19 4.79 28.41
C GLY A 106 -9.70 3.45 27.84
N ILE A 107 -9.34 3.40 26.55
CA ILE A 107 -8.74 2.24 25.90
C ILE A 107 -7.28 2.61 25.63
N THR A 108 -6.41 2.31 26.59
CA THR A 108 -4.96 2.54 26.51
C THR A 108 -4.23 1.23 26.24
N ASP A 109 -2.98 1.31 25.83
CA ASP A 109 -2.12 0.14 25.62
C ASP A 109 -2.02 -0.72 26.88
N ASP A 110 -1.87 -0.09 28.04
CA ASP A 110 -1.82 -0.80 29.33
C ASP A 110 -3.10 -1.62 29.56
N VAL A 111 -4.27 -1.04 29.32
CA VAL A 111 -5.56 -1.75 29.44
C VAL A 111 -5.64 -2.93 28.46
N LEU A 112 -5.14 -2.76 27.24
CA LEU A 112 -5.13 -3.84 26.26
C LEU A 112 -4.12 -4.93 26.65
N TRP A 113 -2.95 -4.58 27.18
CA TRP A 113 -1.96 -5.55 27.66
C TRP A 113 -2.35 -6.25 28.96
N GLU A 114 -3.21 -5.62 29.80
CA GLU A 114 -3.83 -6.33 30.92
C GLU A 114 -4.72 -7.49 30.43
N LEU A 115 -5.37 -7.34 29.27
CA LEU A 115 -6.19 -8.41 28.66
C LEU A 115 -5.32 -9.43 27.92
N ASN A 116 -4.35 -8.97 27.15
CA ASN A 116 -3.45 -9.82 26.38
C ASN A 116 -2.03 -9.23 26.34
N PRO A 117 -1.12 -9.69 27.22
CA PRO A 117 0.23 -9.15 27.31
C PRO A 117 1.10 -9.31 26.05
N LYS A 118 0.68 -10.14 25.09
CA LYS A 118 1.39 -10.40 23.85
C LYS A 118 0.86 -9.57 22.66
N MET A 119 -0.25 -8.87 22.87
CA MET A 119 -0.90 -8.15 21.78
C MET A 119 0.02 -7.12 21.13
N VAL A 120 0.11 -7.14 19.83
CA VAL A 120 0.68 -6.05 19.03
C VAL A 120 -0.39 -5.01 18.81
N ILE A 121 -0.10 -3.76 19.15
CA ILE A 121 -1.02 -2.63 19.00
C ILE A 121 -0.44 -1.70 17.95
N VAL A 122 -1.21 -1.33 16.94
CA VAL A 122 -0.76 -0.39 15.90
C VAL A 122 -1.68 0.82 15.86
N HIS A 123 -1.15 1.96 16.23
CA HIS A 123 -1.81 3.25 16.14
C HIS A 123 -1.41 3.96 14.85
N VAL A 124 -2.27 3.95 13.86
CA VAL A 124 -2.06 4.64 12.60
C VAL A 124 -2.67 6.03 12.68
N SER A 125 -1.89 7.05 12.39
CA SER A 125 -2.40 8.42 12.36
C SER A 125 -1.68 9.25 11.31
N GLY A 126 -2.25 10.38 10.94
CA GLY A 126 -1.58 11.28 10.00
C GLY A 126 -0.27 11.85 10.54
N PHE A 127 -0.24 12.16 11.88
CA PHE A 127 0.82 12.97 12.47
C PHE A 127 1.39 12.42 13.79
N GLY A 128 1.18 11.14 14.09
CA GLY A 128 1.69 10.48 15.28
C GLY A 128 0.77 10.63 16.51
N GLN A 129 1.11 9.85 17.55
CA GLN A 129 0.44 9.89 18.86
C GLN A 129 1.01 11.00 19.76
N GLU A 130 2.26 11.39 19.51
CA GLU A 130 3.02 12.39 20.26
C GLU A 130 3.51 13.53 19.35
N GLY A 131 4.04 14.60 19.95
CA GLY A 131 4.56 15.77 19.24
C GLY A 131 3.76 17.04 19.48
N ASP A 132 3.70 17.95 18.51
CA ASP A 132 2.88 19.17 18.61
C ASP A 132 1.40 18.83 18.74
N PRO A 133 0.74 19.20 19.88
CA PRO A 133 -0.67 18.88 20.11
C PRO A 133 -1.63 19.40 19.02
N LYS A 134 -1.23 20.43 18.27
CA LYS A 134 -2.02 20.95 17.13
C LYS A 134 -1.96 19.99 15.95
N MET A 135 -0.80 19.37 15.72
CA MET A 135 -0.59 18.41 14.63
C MET A 135 -1.22 17.06 14.97
N VAL A 136 -0.95 16.52 16.17
CA VAL A 136 -1.49 15.24 16.65
C VAL A 136 -3.03 15.16 16.53
N LYS A 137 -3.72 16.27 16.75
CA LYS A 137 -5.20 16.36 16.69
C LYS A 137 -5.74 16.69 15.28
N ARG A 138 -4.86 16.88 14.29
CA ARG A 138 -5.27 17.30 12.96
C ARG A 138 -5.89 16.13 12.18
N ALA A 139 -6.88 16.45 11.35
CA ALA A 139 -7.40 15.49 10.38
C ALA A 139 -6.35 15.23 9.29
N ALA A 140 -6.25 13.99 8.86
CA ALA A 140 -5.33 13.59 7.80
C ALA A 140 -6.01 12.59 6.85
N TYR A 141 -5.63 12.70 5.60
CA TYR A 141 -5.92 11.77 4.52
C TYR A 141 -4.69 11.70 3.62
N ASP A 142 -4.65 10.77 2.70
CA ASP A 142 -3.59 10.56 1.72
C ASP A 142 -2.93 11.85 1.21
N LEU A 143 -3.71 12.71 0.55
CA LEU A 143 -3.22 13.97 0.00
C LEU A 143 -2.55 14.87 1.05
N THR A 144 -3.12 14.95 2.24
CA THR A 144 -2.63 15.89 3.26
C THR A 144 -1.32 15.41 3.91
N VAL A 145 -1.13 14.12 4.08
CA VAL A 145 0.15 13.56 4.57
C VAL A 145 1.21 13.57 3.49
N MET A 146 0.85 13.34 2.23
CA MET A 146 1.76 13.51 1.10
C MET A 146 2.23 14.95 0.94
N ALA A 147 1.34 15.91 1.12
CA ALA A 147 1.71 17.34 1.10
C ALA A 147 2.64 17.70 2.25
N TYR A 148 2.34 17.23 3.46
CA TYR A 148 3.11 17.53 4.66
C TYR A 148 4.51 16.90 4.65
N SER A 149 4.65 15.68 4.13
CA SER A 149 5.94 15.00 3.99
C SER A 149 6.86 15.59 2.92
N GLY A 150 6.34 16.46 2.05
CA GLY A 150 7.10 17.03 0.96
C GLY A 150 7.26 16.11 -0.27
N ILE A 151 6.71 14.89 -0.27
CA ILE A 151 6.85 13.97 -1.40
C ILE A 151 6.21 14.53 -2.68
N ILE A 152 5.16 15.34 -2.57
CA ILE A 152 4.55 16.03 -3.71
C ILE A 152 5.55 17.00 -4.36
N MET A 153 6.39 17.67 -3.56
CA MET A 153 7.40 18.59 -4.07
C MET A 153 8.57 17.91 -4.79
N GLN A 154 8.67 16.59 -4.69
CA GLN A 154 9.69 15.79 -5.40
C GLN A 154 9.19 15.29 -6.76
N ASN A 155 7.89 15.43 -7.05
CA ASN A 155 7.24 14.94 -8.27
C ASN A 155 6.66 16.09 -9.08
N GLY A 156 6.57 15.90 -10.39
CA GLY A 156 6.01 16.86 -11.33
C GLY A 156 7.04 17.60 -12.13
N THR A 157 6.59 18.60 -12.88
CA THR A 157 7.45 19.44 -13.71
C THR A 157 8.12 20.54 -12.87
N GLU A 158 9.07 21.26 -13.45
CA GLU A 158 9.73 22.38 -12.78
C GLU A 158 8.72 23.43 -12.30
N GLU A 159 7.67 23.69 -13.10
CA GLU A 159 6.64 24.69 -12.81
C GLU A 159 5.59 24.19 -11.83
N GLN A 160 5.26 22.87 -11.85
CA GLN A 160 4.12 22.34 -11.11
C GLN A 160 4.43 21.04 -10.35
N PRO A 161 4.28 21.04 -9.00
CA PRO A 161 4.25 19.81 -8.23
C PRO A 161 3.06 18.93 -8.62
N MET A 162 3.23 17.61 -8.67
CA MET A 162 2.18 16.66 -9.05
C MET A 162 2.08 15.54 -8.02
N LEU A 163 0.86 15.02 -7.87
CA LEU A 163 0.62 13.84 -7.03
C LEU A 163 1.23 12.58 -7.66
N PRO A 164 1.95 11.76 -6.89
CA PRO A 164 2.45 10.47 -7.35
C PRO A 164 1.33 9.42 -7.36
N GLY A 165 0.48 9.44 -8.36
CA GLY A 165 -0.60 8.46 -8.54
C GLY A 165 -1.75 8.56 -7.52
N PRO A 166 -2.83 7.77 -7.70
CA PRO A 166 -3.98 7.78 -6.81
C PRO A 166 -3.64 7.03 -5.51
N TYR A 167 -3.88 7.68 -4.36
CA TYR A 167 -3.73 7.12 -3.01
C TYR A 167 -2.36 6.47 -2.72
N ALA A 168 -1.29 6.96 -3.38
CA ALA A 168 0.05 6.41 -3.23
C ALA A 168 0.54 6.46 -1.78
N GLY A 169 0.24 7.53 -1.06
CA GLY A 169 0.58 7.67 0.36
C GLY A 169 -0.08 6.61 1.23
N ASP A 170 -1.37 6.32 1.01
CA ASP A 170 -2.07 5.26 1.73
C ASP A 170 -1.48 3.88 1.45
N TYR A 171 -1.20 3.55 0.19
CA TYR A 171 -0.61 2.25 -0.17
C TYR A 171 0.83 2.09 0.33
N PHE A 172 1.65 3.12 0.35
CA PHE A 172 2.96 3.05 1.01
C PHE A 172 2.83 2.80 2.52
N ASN A 173 1.90 3.49 3.17
CA ASN A 173 1.61 3.26 4.57
C ASN A 173 1.04 1.87 4.84
N THR A 174 0.19 1.32 3.97
CA THR A 174 -0.29 -0.07 4.03
C THR A 174 0.87 -1.06 4.20
N LEU A 175 1.90 -0.95 3.36
CA LEU A 175 3.06 -1.84 3.42
C LEU A 175 3.89 -1.63 4.70
N MET A 176 4.02 -0.39 5.17
CA MET A 176 4.71 -0.09 6.41
C MET A 176 3.95 -0.62 7.63
N ILE A 177 2.62 -0.45 7.68
CA ILE A 177 1.75 -1.00 8.73
C ILE A 177 1.89 -2.52 8.78
N ALA A 178 1.72 -3.21 7.64
CA ALA A 178 1.81 -4.65 7.58
C ALA A 178 3.19 -5.16 8.03
N SER A 179 4.28 -4.58 7.51
CA SER A 179 5.63 -5.01 7.84
C SER A 179 6.00 -4.76 9.30
N SER A 180 5.65 -3.61 9.86
CA SER A 180 5.94 -3.28 11.27
C SER A 180 5.11 -4.13 12.24
N ALA A 181 3.82 -4.36 11.95
CA ALA A 181 2.97 -5.23 12.73
C ALA A 181 3.50 -6.68 12.76
N LEU A 182 3.93 -7.22 11.61
CA LEU A 182 4.50 -8.58 11.53
C LEU A 182 5.87 -8.68 12.22
N ALA A 183 6.71 -7.65 12.13
CA ALA A 183 7.97 -7.61 12.87
C ALA A 183 7.74 -7.62 14.39
N ALA A 184 6.74 -6.85 14.87
CA ALA A 184 6.35 -6.83 16.27
C ALA A 184 5.73 -8.18 16.71
N LEU A 185 4.86 -8.78 15.87
CA LEU A 185 4.29 -10.10 16.12
C LEU A 185 5.38 -11.17 16.29
N TYR A 186 6.35 -11.21 15.35
CA TYR A 186 7.49 -12.13 15.45
C TYR A 186 8.27 -11.97 16.76
N LYS A 187 8.42 -10.74 17.25
CA LYS A 187 9.03 -10.43 18.53
C LYS A 187 8.15 -10.90 19.70
N ALA A 188 6.86 -10.62 19.64
CA ALA A 188 5.89 -10.95 20.68
C ALA A 188 5.77 -12.45 20.91
N GLU A 189 5.74 -13.25 19.82
CA GLU A 189 5.73 -14.70 19.89
C GLU A 189 6.95 -15.27 20.64
N LYS A 190 8.12 -14.69 20.42
CA LYS A 190 9.37 -15.14 21.06
C LYS A 190 9.54 -14.66 22.48
N SER A 191 9.11 -13.44 22.79
CA SER A 191 9.34 -12.79 24.07
C SER A 191 8.21 -12.99 25.07
N GLY A 192 7.00 -13.34 24.57
CA GLY A 192 5.78 -13.32 25.38
C GLY A 192 5.28 -11.91 25.73
N LYS A 193 5.81 -10.87 25.06
CA LYS A 193 5.47 -9.46 25.29
C LYS A 193 5.10 -8.81 23.99
N GLY A 194 3.95 -8.12 23.96
CA GLY A 194 3.49 -7.31 22.86
C GLY A 194 4.33 -6.07 22.62
N GLU A 195 3.94 -5.31 21.62
CA GLU A 195 4.56 -4.04 21.25
C GLU A 195 3.47 -3.04 20.86
N SER A 196 3.70 -1.75 21.11
CA SER A 196 2.86 -0.67 20.59
C SER A 196 3.64 0.11 19.54
N ILE A 197 3.00 0.32 18.39
CA ILE A 197 3.58 0.99 17.24
C ILE A 197 2.82 2.29 17.01
N ASP A 198 3.50 3.42 17.17
CA ASP A 198 3.02 4.73 16.71
C ASP A 198 3.46 4.92 15.26
N LEU A 199 2.53 4.78 14.32
CA LEU A 199 2.78 4.95 12.90
C LEU A 199 2.18 6.27 12.42
N ALA A 200 3.05 7.27 12.28
CA ALA A 200 2.72 8.53 11.64
C ALA A 200 2.87 8.40 10.12
N MET A 201 1.78 8.52 9.38
CA MET A 201 1.78 8.30 7.93
C MET A 201 2.78 9.17 7.18
N TYR A 202 2.99 10.43 7.62
CA TYR A 202 3.96 11.32 6.97
C TYR A 202 5.40 10.85 7.14
N GLU A 203 5.74 10.14 8.21
CA GLU A 203 7.11 9.64 8.46
C GLU A 203 7.47 8.51 7.50
N THR A 204 6.52 7.61 7.18
CA THR A 204 6.68 6.63 6.11
C THR A 204 7.04 7.32 4.80
N LEU A 205 6.34 8.39 4.46
CA LEU A 205 6.55 9.13 3.21
C LEU A 205 7.88 9.90 3.22
N LEU A 206 8.33 10.42 4.36
CA LEU A 206 9.67 10.99 4.51
C LEU A 206 10.74 9.92 4.27
N ALA A 207 10.56 8.71 4.82
CA ALA A 207 11.51 7.61 4.63
C ALA A 207 11.61 7.16 3.17
N ILE A 208 10.50 7.16 2.43
CA ILE A 208 10.48 6.85 0.99
C ILE A 208 11.12 7.97 0.17
N GLY A 209 10.82 9.24 0.49
CA GLY A 209 11.36 10.43 -0.16
C GLY A 209 12.75 10.87 0.31
N GLN A 210 13.43 10.08 1.15
CA GLN A 210 14.68 10.49 1.82
C GLN A 210 15.83 10.82 0.87
N TYR A 211 15.85 10.28 -0.35
CA TYR A 211 16.93 10.46 -1.32
C TYR A 211 17.28 11.94 -1.55
N TYR A 212 16.28 12.80 -1.72
CA TYR A 212 16.50 14.24 -1.88
C TYR A 212 16.62 14.97 -0.54
N LEU A 213 15.95 14.47 0.48
CA LEU A 213 15.98 15.07 1.81
C LEU A 213 17.36 15.00 2.44
N VAL A 214 18.07 13.87 2.29
CA VAL A 214 19.41 13.70 2.87
C VAL A 214 20.43 14.61 2.21
N ASP A 215 20.35 14.87 0.91
CA ASP A 215 21.21 15.81 0.22
C ASP A 215 21.00 17.24 0.72
N TYR A 216 19.73 17.62 0.94
CA TYR A 216 19.42 18.92 1.53
C TYR A 216 19.92 19.06 2.97
N LEU A 217 19.75 18.02 3.80
CA LEU A 217 20.15 18.05 5.20
C LEU A 217 21.68 18.13 5.38
N ASN A 218 22.44 17.50 4.49
CA ASN A 218 23.90 17.43 4.61
C ASN A 218 24.62 18.54 3.84
N GLU A 219 24.13 18.95 2.68
CA GLU A 219 24.82 19.85 1.76
C GLU A 219 23.98 21.06 1.31
N GLY A 220 22.71 21.13 1.72
CA GLY A 220 21.81 22.21 1.32
C GLY A 220 21.35 22.14 -0.14
N ILE A 221 21.57 21.00 -0.81
CA ILE A 221 21.23 20.81 -2.22
C ILE A 221 19.71 20.73 -2.36
N LYS A 222 19.16 21.59 -3.21
CA LYS A 222 17.75 21.58 -3.60
C LYS A 222 17.63 21.02 -5.01
N TRP A 223 17.23 19.78 -5.12
CA TRP A 223 16.99 19.17 -6.42
C TRP A 223 15.76 19.78 -7.09
N PRO A 224 15.82 20.13 -8.38
CA PRO A 224 14.63 20.51 -9.15
C PRO A 224 13.72 19.31 -9.36
N ARG A 225 12.44 19.53 -9.63
CA ARG A 225 11.55 18.44 -10.06
C ARG A 225 11.90 18.04 -11.50
N PRO A 226 12.14 16.74 -11.74
CA PRO A 226 12.70 16.28 -13.02
C PRO A 226 11.65 16.06 -14.11
N GLY A 227 10.37 16.23 -13.82
CA GLY A 227 9.30 15.81 -14.73
C GLY A 227 9.32 14.30 -14.91
N ALA A 228 9.36 13.87 -16.16
CA ALA A 228 9.39 12.46 -16.56
C ALA A 228 10.85 11.91 -16.70
N ARG A 229 11.86 12.64 -16.26
CA ARG A 229 13.27 12.29 -16.44
C ARG A 229 13.98 12.05 -15.11
N ASN A 230 15.12 11.36 -15.17
CA ASN A 230 16.05 11.30 -14.05
C ASN A 230 16.76 12.63 -13.87
N GLN A 231 17.13 12.97 -12.65
CA GLN A 231 17.78 14.25 -12.31
C GLN A 231 19.27 14.28 -12.59
N ASN A 232 19.92 13.13 -12.78
CA ASN A 232 21.37 13.02 -12.85
C ASN A 232 21.87 12.37 -14.14
N LEU A 233 21.04 11.56 -14.81
CA LEU A 233 21.47 10.68 -15.90
C LEU A 233 20.60 10.85 -17.15
N CYS A 234 21.25 10.90 -18.30
CA CYS A 234 20.62 10.77 -19.60
C CYS A 234 20.08 9.34 -19.82
N GLY A 235 19.06 9.19 -20.66
CA GLY A 235 18.51 7.88 -21.00
C GLY A 235 17.77 7.18 -19.86
N ILE A 236 17.45 7.87 -18.78
CA ILE A 236 16.61 7.37 -17.68
C ILE A 236 15.37 8.24 -17.56
N GLY A 237 14.21 7.62 -17.66
CA GLY A 237 12.92 8.31 -17.56
C GLY A 237 11.86 7.71 -18.46
N GLU A 238 10.78 8.46 -18.64
CA GLU A 238 9.68 8.16 -19.55
C GLU A 238 9.85 8.98 -20.84
N PHE A 239 9.78 8.32 -21.97
CA PHE A 239 9.99 8.91 -23.29
C PHE A 239 8.76 8.72 -24.18
N LYS A 240 8.33 9.80 -24.84
CA LYS A 240 7.26 9.72 -25.82
C LYS A 240 7.78 9.08 -27.09
N CYS A 241 7.12 8.01 -27.53
CA CYS A 241 7.38 7.30 -28.78
C CYS A 241 6.31 7.63 -29.83
N LYS A 242 6.46 7.09 -31.02
CA LYS A 242 5.53 7.26 -32.13
C LYS A 242 4.08 6.87 -31.77
N ASP A 243 3.93 5.86 -30.91
CA ASP A 243 2.65 5.19 -30.61
C ASP A 243 2.37 5.04 -29.10
N GLY A 244 3.03 5.83 -28.26
CA GLY A 244 2.79 5.81 -26.80
C GLY A 244 4.00 6.29 -26.03
N PHE A 245 4.27 5.63 -24.88
CA PHE A 245 5.37 5.98 -24.00
C PHE A 245 6.21 4.75 -23.65
N LEU A 246 7.49 4.98 -23.40
CA LEU A 246 8.48 3.98 -23.02
C LEU A 246 9.22 4.45 -21.76
N GLY A 247 9.26 3.63 -20.73
CA GLY A 247 10.13 3.81 -19.58
C GLY A 247 11.50 3.18 -19.87
N VAL A 248 12.58 3.92 -19.69
CA VAL A 248 13.96 3.44 -19.93
C VAL A 248 14.81 3.71 -18.70
N CYS A 249 15.69 2.75 -18.38
CA CYS A 249 16.73 2.90 -17.39
C CYS A 249 18.07 2.46 -17.98
N LEU A 250 18.80 3.41 -18.57
CA LEU A 250 20.08 3.20 -19.19
C LEU A 250 21.19 3.23 -18.14
N TYR A 251 21.87 2.12 -17.96
CA TYR A 251 23.04 2.02 -17.08
C TYR A 251 23.93 0.85 -17.50
N GLY A 252 25.24 1.05 -17.53
CA GLY A 252 26.23 0.02 -17.86
C GLY A 252 27.09 0.41 -19.06
N VAL A 253 28.31 -0.10 -19.10
CA VAL A 253 29.33 0.25 -20.10
C VAL A 253 28.90 -0.17 -21.52
N ASP A 254 28.58 -1.45 -21.70
CA ASP A 254 28.15 -1.97 -23.00
C ASP A 254 26.83 -1.35 -23.46
N GLN A 255 25.94 -1.09 -22.50
CA GLN A 255 24.64 -0.46 -22.74
C GLN A 255 24.79 0.97 -23.25
N ASN A 256 25.65 1.76 -22.60
CA ASN A 256 25.91 3.15 -23.03
C ASN A 256 26.52 3.22 -24.42
N LYS A 257 27.46 2.33 -24.74
CA LYS A 257 28.05 2.25 -26.06
C LYS A 257 26.98 1.97 -27.12
N TYR A 258 26.22 0.89 -26.92
CA TYR A 258 25.14 0.51 -27.84
C TYR A 258 24.10 1.62 -28.00
N PHE A 259 23.69 2.22 -26.91
CA PHE A 259 22.73 3.32 -26.90
C PHE A 259 23.21 4.51 -27.74
N LEU A 260 24.47 4.97 -27.56
CA LEU A 260 25.03 6.07 -28.33
C LEU A 260 25.12 5.73 -29.83
N GLU A 261 25.49 4.49 -30.17
CA GLU A 261 25.51 4.03 -31.57
C GLU A 261 24.10 4.06 -32.16
N THR A 262 23.08 3.60 -31.43
CA THR A 262 21.69 3.54 -31.85
C THR A 262 21.09 4.92 -32.13
N ILE A 263 21.40 5.92 -31.30
CA ILE A 263 20.92 7.29 -31.49
C ILE A 263 21.81 8.13 -32.43
N GLY A 264 22.78 7.52 -33.10
CA GLY A 264 23.65 8.19 -34.06
C GLY A 264 24.82 8.97 -33.47
N LEU A 265 25.08 8.83 -32.16
CA LEU A 265 26.13 9.51 -31.42
C LEU A 265 27.31 8.60 -31.04
N GLY A 266 27.47 7.47 -31.74
CA GLY A 266 28.56 6.51 -31.47
C GLY A 266 29.98 7.12 -31.51
N HIS A 267 30.18 8.23 -32.22
CA HIS A 267 31.44 8.93 -32.28
C HIS A 267 31.88 9.60 -30.96
N LEU A 268 30.96 9.77 -30.02
CA LEU A 268 31.25 10.29 -28.66
C LEU A 268 31.86 9.22 -27.76
N TRP A 269 31.66 7.93 -28.06
CA TRP A 269 32.20 6.84 -27.25
C TRP A 269 33.73 6.74 -27.38
N GLY A 270 34.43 6.64 -26.27
CA GLY A 270 35.89 6.59 -26.21
C GLY A 270 36.58 7.97 -26.29
N THR A 271 35.82 9.05 -26.24
CA THR A 271 36.37 10.42 -26.12
C THR A 271 36.74 10.75 -24.66
N GLU A 272 37.41 11.90 -24.47
CA GLU A 272 37.72 12.40 -23.12
C GLU A 272 36.43 12.63 -22.28
N ASP A 273 35.36 13.08 -22.91
CA ASP A 273 34.09 13.38 -22.25
C ASP A 273 33.27 12.12 -21.95
N ILE A 274 33.43 11.03 -22.76
CA ILE A 274 32.74 9.74 -22.58
C ILE A 274 33.75 8.60 -22.78
N PRO A 275 34.59 8.31 -21.77
CA PRO A 275 35.57 7.21 -21.82
C PRO A 275 34.91 5.83 -21.99
N GLU A 276 35.65 4.85 -22.49
CA GLU A 276 35.15 3.48 -22.79
C GLU A 276 34.73 2.69 -21.55
N ASP A 277 34.99 3.17 -20.35
CA ASP A 277 34.55 2.57 -19.08
C ASP A 277 33.35 3.30 -18.42
N THR A 278 32.76 4.25 -19.15
CA THR A 278 31.61 5.04 -18.67
C THR A 278 30.38 4.17 -18.44
N SER A 279 29.95 4.02 -17.19
CA SER A 279 28.77 3.25 -16.80
C SER A 279 27.47 4.07 -16.70
N GLY A 280 27.56 5.39 -16.71
CA GLY A 280 26.39 6.29 -16.66
C GLY A 280 26.66 7.57 -17.44
N LEU A 281 25.70 7.99 -18.26
CA LEU A 281 25.77 9.26 -19.01
C LEU A 281 25.20 10.39 -18.16
N TRP A 282 26.06 11.09 -17.45
CA TRP A 282 25.67 12.13 -16.50
C TRP A 282 25.14 13.40 -17.17
N LEU A 283 24.13 14.04 -16.59
CA LEU A 283 23.62 15.35 -17.07
C LEU A 283 24.64 16.49 -16.94
N SER A 284 25.68 16.31 -16.15
CA SER A 284 26.82 17.25 -16.10
C SER A 284 27.79 17.10 -17.28
N ASN A 285 27.63 16.10 -18.15
CA ASN A 285 28.45 15.91 -19.33
C ASN A 285 28.19 17.02 -20.35
N PRO A 286 29.22 17.57 -21.04
CA PRO A 286 29.04 18.60 -22.06
C PRO A 286 28.07 18.22 -23.21
N HIS A 287 27.92 16.92 -23.48
CA HIS A 287 27.05 16.38 -24.53
C HIS A 287 25.64 15.97 -24.02
N ALA A 288 25.29 16.23 -22.76
CA ALA A 288 24.06 15.74 -22.18
C ALA A 288 22.80 16.18 -22.94
N ASP A 289 22.71 17.46 -23.31
CA ASP A 289 21.56 17.99 -24.06
C ASP A 289 21.44 17.37 -25.47
N GLU A 290 22.58 17.17 -26.14
CA GLU A 290 22.65 16.51 -27.45
C GLU A 290 22.18 15.05 -27.36
N ILE A 291 22.64 14.32 -26.34
CA ILE A 291 22.24 12.92 -26.08
C ILE A 291 20.77 12.83 -25.77
N GLN A 292 20.25 13.67 -24.86
CA GLN A 292 18.83 13.70 -24.53
C GLN A 292 17.96 13.97 -25.75
N LYS A 293 18.32 15.00 -26.53
CA LYS A 293 17.57 15.36 -27.72
C LYS A 293 17.62 14.26 -28.79
N ALA A 294 18.77 13.69 -29.07
CA ALA A 294 18.92 12.61 -30.05
C ALA A 294 18.07 11.38 -29.65
N PHE A 295 18.02 11.06 -28.36
CA PHE A 295 17.18 9.96 -27.88
C PHE A 295 15.69 10.28 -27.96
N GLU A 296 15.27 11.49 -27.63
CA GLU A 296 13.88 11.93 -27.80
C GLU A 296 13.44 11.85 -29.27
N ASP A 297 14.28 12.33 -30.20
CA ASP A 297 14.01 12.27 -31.63
C ASP A 297 13.96 10.81 -32.13
N TYR A 298 14.84 9.94 -31.63
CA TYR A 298 14.80 8.50 -31.91
C TYR A 298 13.51 7.85 -31.43
N CYS A 299 13.08 8.13 -30.20
CA CYS A 299 11.81 7.60 -29.64
C CYS A 299 10.60 8.07 -30.47
N LEU A 300 10.53 9.36 -30.81
CA LEU A 300 9.43 9.91 -31.61
C LEU A 300 9.33 9.30 -33.03
N ALA A 301 10.45 8.84 -33.57
CA ALA A 301 10.51 8.21 -34.90
C ALA A 301 10.15 6.73 -34.91
N ASN A 302 10.26 6.04 -33.75
CA ASN A 302 10.13 4.59 -33.64
C ASN A 302 8.96 4.16 -32.76
N SER A 303 8.49 2.91 -32.95
CA SER A 303 7.48 2.28 -32.12
C SER A 303 8.05 1.96 -30.73
N LYS A 304 7.24 2.17 -29.68
CA LYS A 304 7.60 1.79 -28.31
C LYS A 304 7.95 0.31 -28.18
N TYR A 305 7.28 -0.56 -28.94
CA TYR A 305 7.50 -2.01 -28.93
C TYR A 305 8.81 -2.41 -29.63
N ASP A 306 9.13 -1.76 -30.75
CA ASP A 306 10.37 -2.03 -31.48
C ASP A 306 11.60 -1.62 -30.63
N ILE A 307 11.51 -0.48 -29.94
CA ILE A 307 12.59 -0.01 -29.04
C ILE A 307 12.73 -0.93 -27.83
N GLU A 308 11.61 -1.37 -27.23
CA GLU A 308 11.62 -2.28 -26.08
C GLU A 308 12.32 -3.60 -26.46
N GLU A 309 11.96 -4.23 -27.58
CA GLU A 309 12.54 -5.49 -28.04
C GLU A 309 14.05 -5.34 -28.33
N ASP A 310 14.42 -4.29 -29.04
CA ASP A 310 15.82 -4.01 -29.37
C ASP A 310 16.65 -3.75 -28.11
N PHE A 311 16.16 -2.92 -27.19
CA PHE A 311 16.87 -2.59 -25.94
C PHE A 311 16.97 -3.83 -25.03
N ALA A 312 15.94 -4.63 -24.94
CA ALA A 312 15.97 -5.88 -24.18
C ALA A 312 17.04 -6.86 -24.71
N ALA A 313 17.16 -6.99 -26.04
CA ALA A 313 18.21 -7.81 -26.68
C ALA A 313 19.64 -7.34 -26.32
N HIS A 314 19.81 -6.04 -26.04
CA HIS A 314 21.08 -5.41 -25.65
C HIS A 314 21.22 -5.16 -24.14
N ARG A 315 20.33 -5.77 -23.31
CA ARG A 315 20.33 -5.65 -21.84
C ARG A 315 20.15 -4.22 -21.33
N ILE A 316 19.49 -3.38 -22.09
CA ILE A 316 19.02 -2.07 -21.62
C ILE A 316 17.63 -2.30 -21.04
N ALA A 317 17.42 -1.87 -19.79
CA ALA A 317 16.11 -1.98 -19.17
C ALA A 317 15.17 -0.95 -19.78
N ALA A 318 14.24 -1.43 -20.58
CA ALA A 318 13.17 -0.66 -21.20
C ALA A 318 11.85 -1.42 -21.10
N GLN A 319 10.77 -0.69 -20.89
CA GLN A 319 9.44 -1.28 -20.82
C GLN A 319 8.41 -0.30 -21.35
N VAL A 320 7.49 -0.78 -22.18
CA VAL A 320 6.35 0.03 -22.62
C VAL A 320 5.55 0.49 -21.39
N VAL A 321 5.07 1.72 -21.42
CA VAL A 321 4.13 2.21 -20.40
C VAL A 321 2.75 1.71 -20.82
N ASN A 322 2.29 0.68 -20.10
CA ASN A 322 1.01 0.02 -20.38
C ASN A 322 -0.16 0.87 -19.87
N ASP A 323 -1.24 0.92 -20.63
CA ASP A 323 -2.53 1.37 -20.12
C ASP A 323 -3.34 0.18 -19.55
N MET A 324 -4.59 0.43 -19.14
CA MET A 324 -5.42 -0.61 -18.53
C MET A 324 -5.84 -1.69 -19.53
N GLU A 325 -5.99 -1.35 -20.80
CA GLU A 325 -6.31 -2.28 -21.87
C GLU A 325 -5.11 -3.18 -22.16
N ASP A 326 -3.91 -2.60 -22.26
CA ASP A 326 -2.65 -3.33 -22.40
C ASP A 326 -2.45 -4.36 -21.26
N LEU A 327 -2.68 -3.94 -19.98
CA LEU A 327 -2.50 -4.81 -18.82
C LEU A 327 -3.45 -6.01 -18.82
N VAL A 328 -4.70 -5.85 -19.26
CA VAL A 328 -5.67 -6.94 -19.29
C VAL A 328 -5.28 -7.97 -20.35
N GLU A 329 -4.70 -7.54 -21.47
CA GLU A 329 -4.29 -8.41 -22.57
C GLU A 329 -2.88 -8.99 -22.39
N GLU A 330 -2.08 -8.48 -21.46
CA GLU A 330 -0.69 -8.88 -21.26
C GLU A 330 -0.56 -10.36 -20.89
N GLU A 331 0.08 -11.14 -21.77
CA GLU A 331 0.20 -12.60 -21.66
C GLU A 331 0.97 -13.02 -20.39
N HIS A 332 2.01 -12.27 -20.01
CA HIS A 332 2.76 -12.57 -18.80
C HIS A 332 1.90 -12.46 -17.53
N LEU A 333 0.99 -11.48 -17.46
CA LEU A 333 0.06 -11.33 -16.34
C LEU A 333 -0.97 -12.46 -16.32
N LYS A 334 -1.46 -12.91 -17.49
CA LYS A 334 -2.34 -14.06 -17.62
C LYS A 334 -1.66 -15.36 -17.16
N LEU A 335 -0.44 -15.64 -17.63
CA LEU A 335 0.36 -16.80 -17.22
C LEU A 335 0.69 -16.79 -15.70
N ARG A 336 0.79 -15.63 -15.10
CA ARG A 336 1.00 -15.48 -13.67
C ARG A 336 -0.29 -15.58 -12.85
N ASN A 337 -1.45 -15.77 -13.48
CA ASN A 337 -2.76 -15.72 -12.82
C ASN A 337 -2.88 -14.45 -11.95
N THR A 338 -2.57 -13.30 -12.57
CA THR A 338 -2.67 -12.00 -11.89
C THR A 338 -4.12 -11.59 -11.71
N TRP A 339 -4.95 -11.90 -12.72
CA TRP A 339 -6.38 -11.70 -12.74
C TRP A 339 -7.11 -12.95 -12.28
N VAL A 340 -8.08 -12.80 -11.38
CA VAL A 340 -8.90 -13.88 -10.85
C VAL A 340 -10.32 -13.41 -10.65
N ASP A 341 -11.25 -14.37 -10.66
CA ASP A 341 -12.67 -14.12 -10.46
C ASP A 341 -13.12 -14.68 -9.11
N TRP A 342 -14.05 -13.98 -8.45
CA TRP A 342 -14.76 -14.49 -7.29
C TRP A 342 -16.19 -13.95 -7.26
N GLU A 343 -17.07 -14.59 -6.52
CA GLU A 343 -18.43 -14.10 -6.33
C GLU A 343 -18.48 -13.08 -5.18
N THR A 344 -19.20 -11.98 -5.38
CA THR A 344 -19.51 -11.01 -4.34
C THR A 344 -20.55 -11.57 -3.36
N ALA A 345 -20.78 -10.90 -2.24
CA ALA A 345 -21.84 -11.25 -1.28
C ALA A 345 -23.25 -11.27 -1.90
N ASP A 346 -23.45 -10.47 -2.94
CA ASP A 346 -24.72 -10.36 -3.66
C ASP A 346 -24.83 -11.36 -4.82
N GLY A 347 -23.82 -12.20 -5.05
CA GLY A 347 -23.81 -13.25 -6.07
C GLY A 347 -23.40 -12.77 -7.48
N GLU A 348 -22.79 -11.60 -7.58
CA GLU A 348 -22.24 -11.08 -8.82
C GLU A 348 -20.79 -11.54 -8.99
N THR A 349 -20.39 -11.84 -10.23
CA THR A 349 -18.96 -12.13 -10.51
C THR A 349 -18.15 -10.83 -10.44
N PHE A 350 -17.10 -10.87 -9.66
CA PHE A 350 -16.13 -9.78 -9.57
C PHE A 350 -14.79 -10.23 -10.19
N HIS A 351 -14.23 -9.37 -11.04
CA HIS A 351 -12.94 -9.57 -11.67
C HIS A 351 -11.92 -8.68 -10.97
N GLY A 352 -10.82 -9.25 -10.49
CA GLY A 352 -9.84 -8.47 -9.76
C GLY A 352 -8.47 -9.14 -9.65
N LEU A 353 -7.62 -8.56 -8.82
CA LEU A 353 -6.27 -9.07 -8.58
C LEU A 353 -6.29 -10.31 -7.68
N GLY A 354 -5.51 -11.31 -8.05
CA GLY A 354 -5.20 -12.44 -7.18
C GLY A 354 -4.41 -12.03 -5.94
N VAL A 355 -4.07 -13.02 -5.10
CA VAL A 355 -3.25 -12.79 -3.91
C VAL A 355 -1.77 -12.65 -4.29
N PHE A 356 -1.11 -11.66 -3.73
CA PHE A 356 0.32 -11.43 -3.86
C PHE A 356 0.96 -11.05 -2.50
N PRO A 357 2.29 -11.29 -2.31
CA PRO A 357 3.15 -12.10 -3.18
C PRO A 357 2.70 -13.57 -3.20
N LYS A 358 3.22 -14.34 -4.18
CA LYS A 358 2.91 -15.77 -4.30
C LYS A 358 3.80 -16.58 -3.38
N PHE A 359 3.27 -17.08 -2.28
CA PHE A 359 3.98 -17.98 -1.38
C PHE A 359 3.96 -19.42 -1.94
N LYS A 360 5.13 -20.01 -2.14
CA LYS A 360 5.26 -21.32 -2.78
C LYS A 360 4.69 -22.47 -1.94
N ASN A 361 4.98 -22.46 -0.64
CA ASN A 361 4.63 -23.59 0.24
C ASN A 361 3.27 -23.40 0.92
N ASN A 362 2.92 -22.15 1.24
CA ASN A 362 1.68 -21.80 1.91
C ASN A 362 1.02 -20.66 1.13
N PRO A 363 0.39 -20.93 -0.03
CA PRO A 363 -0.20 -19.90 -0.85
C PRO A 363 -1.35 -19.18 -0.12
N GLY A 364 -1.44 -17.88 -0.31
CA GLY A 364 -2.62 -17.13 0.07
C GLY A 364 -3.82 -17.47 -0.84
N THR A 365 -5.02 -17.17 -0.39
CA THR A 365 -6.23 -17.46 -1.17
C THR A 365 -7.32 -16.43 -0.92
N ILE A 366 -8.30 -16.36 -1.83
CA ILE A 366 -9.55 -15.64 -1.64
C ILE A 366 -10.59 -16.69 -1.24
N TRP A 367 -11.01 -16.66 0.03
CA TRP A 367 -11.95 -17.66 0.56
C TRP A 367 -13.36 -17.12 0.75
N ARG A 368 -13.50 -15.79 0.80
CA ARG A 368 -14.81 -15.14 0.89
C ARG A 368 -14.77 -13.72 0.30
N PRO A 369 -15.90 -13.22 -0.20
CA PRO A 369 -16.03 -11.84 -0.64
C PRO A 369 -16.02 -10.86 0.55
N MET A 370 -16.05 -9.57 0.22
CA MET A 370 -16.33 -8.50 1.17
C MET A 370 -17.69 -8.78 1.87
N PRO A 371 -17.74 -8.77 3.22
CA PRO A 371 -18.98 -8.96 3.96
C PRO A 371 -19.89 -7.72 3.92
N HIS A 372 -21.19 -7.91 4.11
CA HIS A 372 -22.10 -6.81 4.45
C HIS A 372 -21.73 -6.19 5.79
N GLN A 373 -22.10 -4.93 6.03
CA GLN A 373 -21.88 -4.26 7.31
C GLN A 373 -22.56 -5.03 8.45
N GLY A 374 -21.76 -5.51 9.40
CA GLY A 374 -22.25 -6.30 10.51
C GLY A 374 -22.73 -7.71 10.14
N GLY A 375 -22.42 -8.17 8.93
CA GLY A 375 -22.86 -9.49 8.45
C GLY A 375 -22.32 -10.66 9.27
N ASP A 376 -21.24 -10.46 10.00
CA ASP A 376 -20.67 -11.48 10.89
C ASP A 376 -20.88 -11.19 12.38
N THR A 377 -21.62 -10.13 12.74
CA THR A 377 -21.83 -9.73 14.14
C THR A 377 -22.37 -10.88 14.99
N VAL A 378 -23.39 -11.58 14.52
CA VAL A 378 -24.01 -12.69 15.26
C VAL A 378 -23.04 -13.86 15.42
N ASP A 379 -22.38 -14.28 14.33
CA ASP A 379 -21.44 -15.40 14.35
C ASP A 379 -20.26 -15.12 15.30
N VAL A 380 -19.63 -13.96 15.17
CA VAL A 380 -18.48 -13.58 16.01
C VAL A 380 -18.90 -13.47 17.49
N MET A 381 -19.99 -12.80 17.80
CA MET A 381 -20.45 -12.66 19.19
C MET A 381 -20.88 -13.99 19.81
N THR A 382 -21.48 -14.89 19.03
CA THR A 382 -21.81 -16.24 19.49
C THR A 382 -20.54 -17.03 19.86
N LYS A 383 -19.49 -16.91 19.03
CA LYS A 383 -18.16 -17.52 19.31
C LYS A 383 -17.49 -16.92 20.56
N LEU A 384 -17.80 -15.68 20.91
CA LEU A 384 -17.38 -15.05 22.17
C LEU A 384 -18.22 -15.48 23.38
N GLY A 385 -19.30 -16.24 23.19
CA GLY A 385 -20.15 -16.78 24.25
C GLY A 385 -21.41 -15.95 24.55
N TYR A 386 -21.72 -14.95 23.73
CA TYR A 386 -22.97 -14.19 23.86
C TYR A 386 -24.17 -15.04 23.40
N SER A 387 -25.25 -15.06 24.19
CA SER A 387 -26.49 -15.70 23.78
C SER A 387 -27.22 -14.86 22.72
N LYS A 388 -28.13 -15.50 22.01
CA LYS A 388 -28.96 -14.80 21.02
C LYS A 388 -29.71 -13.62 21.65
N GLU A 389 -30.28 -13.83 22.85
CA GLU A 389 -31.04 -12.82 23.59
C GLU A 389 -30.13 -11.60 23.93
N GLN A 390 -28.91 -11.85 24.38
CA GLN A 390 -27.94 -10.77 24.66
C GLN A 390 -27.57 -9.99 23.39
N ILE A 391 -27.39 -10.67 22.26
CA ILE A 391 -27.09 -10.02 20.98
C ILE A 391 -28.30 -9.18 20.52
N ASP A 392 -29.50 -9.71 20.62
CA ASP A 392 -30.76 -9.01 20.27
C ASP A 392 -30.98 -7.75 21.16
N GLU A 393 -30.68 -7.84 22.46
CA GLU A 393 -30.75 -6.70 23.39
C GLU A 393 -29.71 -5.61 23.02
N LEU A 394 -28.48 -5.99 22.72
CA LEU A 394 -27.43 -5.06 22.29
C LEU A 394 -27.74 -4.40 20.95
N ALA A 395 -28.37 -5.15 20.03
CA ALA A 395 -28.84 -4.61 18.76
C ALA A 395 -30.00 -3.63 18.94
N ALA A 396 -30.97 -3.96 19.79
CA ALA A 396 -32.07 -3.05 20.13
C ALA A 396 -31.60 -1.75 20.80
N ALA A 397 -30.49 -1.82 21.58
CA ALA A 397 -29.86 -0.65 22.20
C ALA A 397 -28.95 0.13 21.22
N GLY A 398 -28.76 -0.31 19.96
CA GLY A 398 -27.88 0.32 18.97
C GLY A 398 -26.39 0.15 19.28
N VAL A 399 -26.03 -0.78 20.16
CA VAL A 399 -24.63 -1.08 20.53
C VAL A 399 -23.98 -1.92 19.43
N VAL A 400 -24.73 -2.83 18.81
CA VAL A 400 -24.31 -3.60 17.64
C VAL A 400 -25.33 -3.44 16.52
N LYS A 401 -24.91 -3.71 15.28
CA LYS A 401 -25.79 -3.85 14.12
C LYS A 401 -25.66 -5.26 13.57
N ILE A 402 -26.79 -5.87 13.28
CA ILE A 402 -26.87 -7.18 12.61
C ILE A 402 -27.10 -6.90 11.12
N GLY A 403 -26.23 -7.41 10.24
CA GLY A 403 -26.28 -7.23 8.80
C GLY A 403 -27.07 -8.31 8.10
#